data_b286b22dcf2d8ee07563980800084bfc
#
_entry.id   b286b22dcf2d8ee07563980800084bfc
#
_cell.length_a   1.000
_cell.length_b   1.000
_cell.length_c   1.000
_cell.angle_alpha   90.00
_cell.angle_beta   90.00
_cell.angle_gamma   90.00
#
_symmetry.space_group_name_H-M   'P 1'
#
loop_
_entity.id
_entity.type
_entity.pdbx_description
1 polymer ?
#
loop_
_entity_poly.entity_id
_entity_poly.type
_entity_poly.pdbx_seq_one_letter_code
_entity_poly.pdbx_strand_id
1 'polypeptide(L)'
;MDKVKVAIVDDDSDWIKQFIFFINNQEDMLITWAATNKNDAIQLAQNSNTDIILMDVNLGGPNANIDGIAAAREIKQIQQVKIIMMTSNSDEDVVKKAVIAGASNYILKEDFRQIPSAIRSTYHEKSPLEAVLRDYSKLKELEQLEQLTPTEKQIFILIEKGHGKEQICNDLCISEGTLKKHISNILKKFDVGSMKEAIRMIKGQGV
;
A
#
# COMPACT_ATOMS: atom_id res chain seq x y z
N MET A 1 -15.11 8.88 25.70
CA MET A 1 -14.38 9.03 24.43
C MET A 1 -14.37 7.68 23.75
N ASP A 2 -14.64 7.63 22.45
CA ASP A 2 -14.50 6.37 21.70
C ASP A 2 -13.03 6.00 21.64
N LYS A 3 -12.74 4.71 21.91
CA LYS A 3 -11.37 4.20 21.87
C LYS A 3 -10.91 4.04 20.42
N VAL A 4 -9.64 4.32 20.15
CA VAL A 4 -9.01 4.04 18.85
C VAL A 4 -9.00 2.53 18.61
N LYS A 5 -9.64 2.10 17.52
CA LYS A 5 -9.75 0.70 17.14
C LYS A 5 -8.50 0.28 16.37
N VAL A 6 -7.72 -0.57 16.99
CA VAL A 6 -6.42 -1.03 16.46
C VAL A 6 -6.52 -2.50 16.09
N ALA A 7 -5.94 -2.86 14.96
CA ALA A 7 -5.70 -4.24 14.58
C ALA A 7 -4.19 -4.53 14.54
N ILE A 8 -3.83 -5.80 14.66
CA ILE A 8 -2.43 -6.24 14.59
C ILE A 8 -2.27 -7.40 13.65
N VAL A 9 -1.25 -7.34 12.80
CA VAL A 9 -0.87 -8.40 11.86
C VAL A 9 0.61 -8.70 12.01
N ASP A 10 0.93 -9.91 12.43
CA ASP A 10 2.29 -10.38 12.70
C ASP A 10 2.30 -11.91 12.66
N ASP A 11 3.31 -12.55 12.10
CA ASP A 11 3.41 -14.02 12.06
C ASP A 11 3.82 -14.63 13.42
N ASP A 12 4.36 -13.83 14.33
CA ASP A 12 4.68 -14.22 15.71
C ASP A 12 3.44 -14.10 16.62
N SER A 13 2.77 -15.21 16.86
CA SER A 13 1.59 -15.28 17.72
C SER A 13 1.86 -14.92 19.19
N ASP A 14 3.06 -15.11 19.67
CA ASP A 14 3.41 -14.78 21.06
C ASP A 14 3.67 -13.29 21.21
N TRP A 15 4.28 -12.68 20.20
CA TRP A 15 4.40 -11.22 20.11
C TRP A 15 3.01 -10.56 20.05
N ILE A 16 2.09 -11.10 19.22
CA ILE A 16 0.70 -10.61 19.16
C ILE A 16 0.04 -10.62 20.54
N LYS A 17 0.11 -11.73 21.31
CA LYS A 17 -0.50 -11.84 22.64
C LYS A 17 0.04 -10.80 23.61
N GLN A 18 1.35 -10.61 23.66
CA GLN A 18 2.00 -9.61 24.51
C GLN A 18 1.56 -8.21 24.11
N PHE A 19 1.47 -7.95 22.81
CA PHE A 19 1.11 -6.65 22.31
C PHE A 19 -0.37 -6.30 22.50
N ILE A 20 -1.28 -7.27 22.37
CA ILE A 20 -2.69 -7.12 22.74
C ILE A 20 -2.82 -6.68 24.20
N PHE A 21 -2.10 -7.35 25.10
CA PHE A 21 -2.10 -6.96 26.52
C PHE A 21 -1.56 -5.54 26.70
N PHE A 22 -0.47 -5.18 26.04
CA PHE A 22 0.16 -3.86 26.15
C PHE A 22 -0.75 -2.74 25.65
N ILE A 23 -1.41 -2.92 24.50
CA ILE A 23 -2.32 -1.91 23.92
C ILE A 23 -3.62 -1.82 24.70
N ASN A 24 -4.21 -2.93 25.10
CA ASN A 24 -5.48 -2.90 25.85
C ASN A 24 -5.34 -2.30 27.27
N ASN A 25 -4.12 -2.19 27.78
CA ASN A 25 -3.83 -1.42 29.01
C ASN A 25 -3.79 0.10 28.78
N GLN A 26 -3.85 0.57 27.52
CA GLN A 26 -4.05 1.99 27.22
C GLN A 26 -5.55 2.32 27.36
N GLU A 27 -5.90 3.41 28.06
CA GLU A 27 -7.28 3.81 28.30
C GLU A 27 -8.04 4.17 27.03
N ASP A 28 -7.31 4.67 26.03
CA ASP A 28 -7.82 5.26 24.80
C ASP A 28 -7.72 4.34 23.56
N MET A 29 -7.34 3.07 23.74
CA MET A 29 -7.14 2.13 22.62
C MET A 29 -7.84 0.80 22.90
N LEU A 30 -8.09 0.05 21.81
CA LEU A 30 -8.69 -1.28 21.85
C LEU A 30 -8.22 -2.10 20.64
N ILE A 31 -7.67 -3.29 20.88
CA ILE A 31 -7.44 -4.25 19.79
C ILE A 31 -8.77 -4.89 19.39
N THR A 32 -9.12 -4.75 18.09
CA THR A 32 -10.38 -5.27 17.54
C THR A 32 -10.21 -6.64 16.91
N TRP A 33 -9.06 -6.90 16.27
CA TRP A 33 -8.74 -8.19 15.70
C TRP A 33 -7.21 -8.34 15.52
N ALA A 34 -6.79 -9.59 15.31
CA ALA A 34 -5.41 -9.92 14.99
C ALA A 34 -5.36 -10.99 13.90
N ALA A 35 -4.32 -10.98 13.07
CA ALA A 35 -4.05 -11.97 12.04
C ALA A 35 -2.56 -12.35 12.02
N THR A 36 -2.27 -13.58 11.58
CA THR A 36 -0.89 -14.10 11.50
C THR A 36 -0.38 -14.23 10.07
N ASN A 37 -1.20 -13.89 9.07
CA ASN A 37 -0.84 -13.97 7.68
C ASN A 37 -1.62 -12.95 6.84
N LYS A 38 -1.16 -12.75 5.61
CA LYS A 38 -1.72 -11.81 4.65
C LYS A 38 -3.20 -12.04 4.36
N ASN A 39 -3.60 -13.29 4.10
CA ASN A 39 -4.97 -13.61 3.65
C ASN A 39 -6.00 -13.31 4.74
N ASP A 40 -5.72 -13.74 5.98
CA ASP A 40 -6.58 -13.48 7.12
C ASP A 40 -6.66 -11.97 7.41
N ALA A 41 -5.54 -11.25 7.29
CA ALA A 41 -5.51 -9.80 7.48
C ALA A 41 -6.42 -9.07 6.50
N ILE A 42 -6.39 -9.43 5.22
CA ILE A 42 -7.25 -8.84 4.19
C ILE A 42 -8.73 -9.17 4.47
N GLN A 43 -9.04 -10.44 4.78
CA GLN A 43 -10.41 -10.87 5.09
C GLN A 43 -10.98 -10.17 6.32
N LEU A 44 -10.21 -10.05 7.39
CA LEU A 44 -10.63 -9.36 8.61
C LEU A 44 -10.80 -7.85 8.38
N ALA A 45 -9.89 -7.24 7.64
CA ALA A 45 -10.01 -5.84 7.28
C ALA A 45 -11.29 -5.53 6.51
N GLN A 46 -11.71 -6.39 5.57
CA GLN A 46 -12.96 -6.19 4.81
C GLN A 46 -14.21 -6.16 5.66
N ASN A 47 -14.21 -6.89 6.78
CA ASN A 47 -15.40 -7.11 7.61
C ASN A 47 -15.38 -6.34 8.94
N SER A 48 -14.35 -5.53 9.18
CA SER A 48 -14.14 -4.86 10.47
C SER A 48 -14.02 -3.35 10.31
N ASN A 49 -14.56 -2.62 11.26
CA ASN A 49 -14.33 -1.18 11.37
C ASN A 49 -13.09 -0.95 12.25
N THR A 50 -11.97 -0.63 11.62
CA THR A 50 -10.66 -0.44 12.25
C THR A 50 -10.09 0.91 11.86
N ASP A 51 -9.54 1.64 12.82
CA ASP A 51 -8.95 2.96 12.57
C ASP A 51 -7.48 2.83 12.14
N ILE A 52 -6.74 1.94 12.80
CA ILE A 52 -5.31 1.72 12.56
C ILE A 52 -5.00 0.23 12.51
N ILE A 53 -4.19 -0.18 11.53
CA ILE A 53 -3.60 -1.52 11.47
C ILE A 53 -2.10 -1.40 11.72
N LEU A 54 -1.61 -2.13 12.73
CA LEU A 54 -0.20 -2.40 12.93
C LEU A 54 0.16 -3.62 12.08
N MET A 55 1.04 -3.44 11.11
CA MET A 55 1.34 -4.46 10.11
C MET A 55 2.83 -4.79 10.14
N ASP A 56 3.17 -6.03 10.47
CA ASP A 56 4.55 -6.49 10.25
C ASP A 56 4.88 -6.49 8.76
N VAL A 57 6.09 -6.10 8.43
CA VAL A 57 6.62 -6.16 7.06
C VAL A 57 6.73 -7.61 6.59
N ASN A 58 7.15 -8.52 7.48
CA ASN A 58 7.44 -9.92 7.19
C ASN A 58 6.37 -10.83 7.80
N LEU A 59 5.59 -11.52 7.00
CA LEU A 59 4.53 -12.42 7.47
C LEU A 59 4.80 -13.90 7.18
N GLY A 60 6.08 -14.32 7.24
CA GLY A 60 6.45 -15.74 7.25
C GLY A 60 6.14 -16.56 5.99
N GLY A 61 5.71 -15.94 4.88
CA GLY A 61 5.38 -16.61 3.61
C GLY A 61 6.61 -16.95 2.74
N PRO A 62 6.40 -17.60 1.57
CA PRO A 62 7.48 -17.91 0.62
C PRO A 62 8.24 -16.67 0.10
N ASN A 63 7.59 -15.50 0.15
CA ASN A 63 8.14 -14.17 -0.14
C ASN A 63 8.15 -13.33 1.13
N ALA A 64 8.53 -13.89 2.25
CA ALA A 64 8.41 -13.36 3.62
C ALA A 64 8.77 -11.87 3.76
N ASN A 65 9.73 -11.40 2.98
CA ASN A 65 10.26 -10.03 3.07
C ASN A 65 9.32 -8.92 2.59
N ILE A 66 8.14 -9.25 2.02
CA ILE A 66 7.22 -8.26 1.44
C ILE A 66 5.73 -8.57 1.63
N ASP A 67 5.37 -9.70 2.24
CA ASP A 67 3.96 -10.11 2.34
C ASP A 67 3.10 -9.13 3.15
N GLY A 68 3.64 -8.51 4.20
CA GLY A 68 2.97 -7.45 4.94
C GLY A 68 2.80 -6.18 4.12
N ILE A 69 3.80 -5.84 3.29
CA ILE A 69 3.70 -4.70 2.37
C ILE A 69 2.62 -4.95 1.32
N ALA A 70 2.54 -6.17 0.79
CA ALA A 70 1.50 -6.56 -0.16
C ALA A 70 0.10 -6.53 0.50
N ALA A 71 -0.02 -7.04 1.74
CA ALA A 71 -1.25 -6.96 2.53
C ALA A 71 -1.70 -5.51 2.75
N ALA A 72 -0.79 -4.64 3.19
CA ALA A 72 -1.06 -3.22 3.41
C ALA A 72 -1.63 -2.54 2.16
N ARG A 73 -1.03 -2.80 1.01
CA ARG A 73 -1.47 -2.29 -0.28
C ARG A 73 -2.88 -2.75 -0.65
N GLU A 74 -3.17 -4.05 -0.52
CA GLU A 74 -4.48 -4.61 -0.84
C GLU A 74 -5.56 -4.05 0.10
N ILE A 75 -5.26 -3.94 1.40
CA ILE A 75 -6.17 -3.37 2.40
C ILE A 75 -6.48 -1.90 2.08
N LYS A 76 -5.48 -1.10 1.68
CA LYS A 76 -5.69 0.30 1.28
C LYS A 76 -6.62 0.48 0.07
N GLN A 77 -6.74 -0.53 -0.80
CA GLN A 77 -7.68 -0.49 -1.93
C GLN A 77 -9.13 -0.79 -1.51
N ILE A 78 -9.30 -1.49 -0.39
CA ILE A 78 -10.60 -1.95 0.09
C ILE A 78 -11.23 -0.92 1.04
N GLN A 79 -10.42 -0.31 1.90
CA GLN A 79 -10.90 0.64 2.90
C GLN A 79 -9.88 1.74 3.21
N GLN A 80 -10.40 2.88 3.67
CA GLN A 80 -9.58 3.99 4.14
C GLN A 80 -9.19 3.76 5.61
N VAL A 81 -8.17 2.95 5.84
CA VAL A 81 -7.59 2.68 7.16
C VAL A 81 -6.16 3.20 7.21
N LYS A 82 -5.70 3.65 8.37
CA LYS A 82 -4.31 4.04 8.57
C LYS A 82 -3.47 2.82 8.90
N ILE A 83 -2.30 2.67 8.24
CA ILE A 83 -1.42 1.51 8.44
C ILE A 83 -0.09 1.99 8.97
N ILE A 84 0.33 1.45 10.11
CA ILE A 84 1.65 1.62 10.70
C ILE A 84 2.43 0.34 10.41
N MET A 85 3.47 0.44 9.58
CA MET A 85 4.33 -0.71 9.33
C MET A 85 5.30 -0.92 10.49
N MET A 86 5.47 -2.18 10.88
CA MET A 86 6.42 -2.61 11.90
C MET A 86 7.47 -3.51 11.28
N THR A 87 8.69 -3.40 11.73
CA THR A 87 9.79 -4.26 11.24
C THR A 87 10.88 -4.42 12.28
N SER A 88 11.60 -5.53 12.19
CA SER A 88 12.82 -5.77 12.96
C SER A 88 14.08 -5.23 12.27
N ASN A 89 13.96 -4.69 11.04
CA ASN A 89 15.11 -4.23 10.25
C ASN A 89 14.86 -2.83 9.66
N SER A 90 15.87 -1.97 9.72
CA SER A 90 15.87 -0.59 9.21
C SER A 90 16.37 -0.47 7.76
N ASP A 91 16.20 -1.50 6.93
CA ASP A 91 16.60 -1.48 5.51
C ASP A 91 15.82 -0.38 4.75
N GLU A 92 16.55 0.58 4.17
CA GLU A 92 15.95 1.70 3.43
C GLU A 92 15.05 1.26 2.28
N ASP A 93 15.37 0.16 1.60
CA ASP A 93 14.55 -0.34 0.48
C ASP A 93 13.22 -0.92 0.97
N VAL A 94 13.20 -1.51 2.15
CA VAL A 94 11.98 -1.98 2.81
C VAL A 94 11.11 -0.79 3.21
N VAL A 95 11.72 0.24 3.81
CA VAL A 95 11.00 1.49 4.16
C VAL A 95 10.39 2.13 2.91
N LYS A 96 11.15 2.26 1.82
CA LYS A 96 10.65 2.81 0.56
C LYS A 96 9.45 2.03 0.01
N LYS A 97 9.50 0.70 0.05
CA LYS A 97 8.39 -0.17 -0.38
C LYS A 97 7.15 -0.01 0.49
N ALA A 98 7.31 0.06 1.81
CA ALA A 98 6.23 0.29 2.77
C ALA A 98 5.51 1.62 2.51
N VAL A 99 6.29 2.66 2.22
CA VAL A 99 5.81 3.99 1.84
C VAL A 99 4.97 3.95 0.56
N ILE A 100 5.50 3.31 -0.49
CA ILE A 100 4.81 3.15 -1.78
C ILE A 100 3.51 2.34 -1.60
N ALA A 101 3.47 1.40 -0.68
CA ALA A 101 2.27 0.65 -0.33
C ALA A 101 1.20 1.48 0.42
N GLY A 102 1.51 2.72 0.78
CA GLY A 102 0.58 3.63 1.44
C GLY A 102 0.61 3.55 2.97
N ALA A 103 1.73 3.13 3.56
CA ALA A 103 1.93 3.21 5.00
C ALA A 103 1.75 4.65 5.50
N SER A 104 1.04 4.82 6.60
CA SER A 104 0.85 6.11 7.26
C SER A 104 1.98 6.42 8.24
N ASN A 105 2.67 5.38 8.72
CA ASN A 105 3.82 5.49 9.61
C ASN A 105 4.67 4.21 9.55
N TYR A 106 5.86 4.27 10.15
CA TYR A 106 6.82 3.17 10.20
C TYR A 106 7.53 3.14 11.54
N ILE A 107 7.65 1.97 12.18
CA ILE A 107 8.25 1.82 13.51
C ILE A 107 9.10 0.56 13.55
N LEU A 108 10.25 0.62 14.22
CA LEU A 108 11.03 -0.56 14.55
C LEU A 108 10.37 -1.34 15.69
N LYS A 109 10.32 -2.67 15.60
CA LYS A 109 9.74 -3.53 16.66
C LYS A 109 10.46 -3.38 18.00
N GLU A 110 11.76 -3.05 17.99
CA GLU A 110 12.54 -2.75 19.20
C GLU A 110 12.04 -1.49 19.92
N ASP A 111 11.43 -0.55 19.19
CA ASP A 111 10.84 0.67 19.72
C ASP A 111 9.38 0.50 20.18
N PHE A 112 8.96 -0.73 20.52
CA PHE A 112 7.55 -1.06 20.82
C PHE A 112 6.89 -0.12 21.84
N ARG A 113 7.66 0.46 22.77
CA ARG A 113 7.16 1.42 23.78
C ARG A 113 6.66 2.72 23.16
N GLN A 114 7.11 3.06 21.95
CA GLN A 114 6.70 4.26 21.23
C GLN A 114 5.41 4.03 20.43
N ILE A 115 4.97 2.77 20.22
CA ILE A 115 3.82 2.45 19.39
C ILE A 115 2.52 3.14 19.86
N PRO A 116 2.18 3.20 21.18
CA PRO A 116 0.99 3.95 21.61
C PRO A 116 1.03 5.43 21.21
N SER A 117 2.20 6.07 21.32
CA SER A 117 2.38 7.46 20.88
C SER A 117 2.23 7.61 19.38
N ALA A 118 2.78 6.67 18.61
CA ALA A 118 2.64 6.65 17.17
C ALA A 118 1.19 6.37 16.70
N ILE A 119 0.45 5.52 17.40
CA ILE A 119 -0.98 5.30 17.15
C ILE A 119 -1.74 6.60 17.35
N ARG A 120 -1.53 7.31 18.47
CA ARG A 120 -2.19 8.60 18.75
C ARG A 120 -1.86 9.65 17.69
N SER A 121 -0.58 9.85 17.38
CA SER A 121 -0.17 10.82 16.36
C SER A 121 -0.73 10.45 14.99
N THR A 122 -0.65 9.18 14.59
CA THR A 122 -1.19 8.70 13.33
C THR A 122 -2.72 8.85 13.28
N TYR A 123 -3.44 8.63 14.40
CA TYR A 123 -4.90 8.77 14.45
C TYR A 123 -5.37 10.22 14.32
N HIS A 124 -4.75 11.14 15.07
CA HIS A 124 -5.20 12.53 15.16
C HIS A 124 -4.63 13.43 14.07
N GLU A 125 -3.46 13.14 13.52
CA GLU A 125 -2.78 14.02 12.59
C GLU A 125 -2.76 13.43 11.16
N LYS A 126 -2.84 14.31 10.16
CA LYS A 126 -2.22 14.03 8.86
C LYS A 126 -0.71 14.12 9.11
N SER A 127 -0.08 12.97 9.37
CA SER A 127 1.36 12.93 9.64
C SER A 127 2.12 13.74 8.58
N PRO A 128 3.04 14.64 8.96
CA PRO A 128 3.95 15.27 7.99
C PRO A 128 4.66 14.24 7.13
N LEU A 129 4.99 13.10 7.70
CA LEU A 129 5.53 11.94 7.00
C LEU A 129 4.55 11.44 5.93
N GLU A 130 3.25 11.31 6.22
CA GLU A 130 2.22 10.88 5.25
C GLU A 130 2.13 11.85 4.05
N ALA A 131 2.31 13.14 4.27
CA ALA A 131 2.39 14.12 3.19
C ALA A 131 3.66 13.94 2.35
N VAL A 132 4.82 13.81 2.98
CA VAL A 132 6.11 13.56 2.31
C VAL A 132 6.08 12.23 1.55
N LEU A 133 5.54 11.18 2.14
CA LEU A 133 5.42 9.86 1.55
C LEU A 133 4.51 9.87 0.31
N ARG A 134 3.40 10.58 0.39
CA ARG A 134 2.48 10.76 -0.75
C ARG A 134 3.14 11.55 -1.89
N ASP A 135 3.89 12.60 -1.57
CA ASP A 135 4.61 13.39 -2.57
C ASP A 135 5.74 12.57 -3.21
N TYR A 136 6.46 11.77 -2.43
CA TYR A 136 7.47 10.84 -2.94
C TYR A 136 6.86 9.76 -3.86
N SER A 137 5.72 9.19 -3.49
CA SER A 137 5.00 8.22 -4.33
C SER A 137 4.58 8.84 -5.67
N LYS A 138 4.07 10.08 -5.64
CA LYS A 138 3.74 10.82 -6.86
C LYS A 138 4.96 11.12 -7.73
N LEU A 139 6.07 11.50 -7.12
CA LEU A 139 7.32 11.76 -7.84
C LEU A 139 7.81 10.48 -8.56
N LYS A 140 7.79 9.34 -7.89
CA LYS A 140 8.13 8.05 -8.51
C LYS A 140 7.20 7.66 -9.64
N GLU A 141 5.89 7.87 -9.47
CA GLU A 141 4.92 7.66 -10.54
C GLU A 141 5.22 8.55 -11.76
N LEU A 142 5.54 9.80 -11.53
CA LEU A 142 5.94 10.75 -12.59
C LEU A 142 7.24 10.32 -13.29
N GLU A 143 8.27 9.93 -12.55
CA GLU A 143 9.54 9.42 -13.11
C GLU A 143 9.31 8.20 -14.01
N GLN A 144 8.50 7.25 -13.57
CA GLN A 144 8.18 6.07 -14.39
C GLN A 144 7.42 6.46 -15.65
N LEU A 145 6.48 7.40 -15.56
CA LEU A 145 5.75 7.92 -16.72
C LEU A 145 6.63 8.74 -17.68
N GLU A 146 7.78 9.28 -17.24
CA GLU A 146 8.71 9.99 -18.13
C GLU A 146 9.32 9.14 -19.24
N GLN A 147 9.35 7.82 -19.06
CA GLN A 147 9.77 6.88 -20.10
C GLN A 147 8.79 6.81 -21.30
N LEU A 148 7.56 7.26 -21.10
CA LEU A 148 6.52 7.27 -22.13
C LEU A 148 6.56 8.57 -22.95
N THR A 149 6.28 8.47 -24.25
CA THR A 149 6.03 9.64 -25.09
C THR A 149 4.72 10.33 -24.66
N PRO A 150 4.49 11.61 -25.03
CA PRO A 150 3.25 12.32 -24.69
C PRO A 150 1.97 11.55 -25.05
N THR A 151 1.94 10.95 -26.26
CA THR A 151 0.79 10.15 -26.73
C THR A 151 0.63 8.86 -25.92
N GLU A 152 1.74 8.17 -25.62
CA GLU A 152 1.71 6.97 -24.79
C GLU A 152 1.23 7.28 -23.35
N LYS A 153 1.62 8.41 -22.77
CA LYS A 153 1.11 8.89 -21.47
C LYS A 153 -0.41 9.10 -21.50
N GLN A 154 -0.92 9.77 -22.53
CA GLN A 154 -2.36 9.99 -22.68
C GLN A 154 -3.11 8.66 -22.79
N ILE A 155 -2.63 7.72 -23.60
CA ILE A 155 -3.23 6.39 -23.77
C ILE A 155 -3.20 5.64 -22.44
N PHE A 156 -2.07 5.67 -21.72
CA PHE A 156 -1.93 5.03 -20.43
C PHE A 156 -2.98 5.55 -19.42
N ILE A 157 -3.12 6.87 -19.30
CA ILE A 157 -4.08 7.52 -18.39
C ILE A 157 -5.54 7.18 -18.77
N LEU A 158 -5.87 7.13 -20.07
CA LEU A 158 -7.22 6.79 -20.50
C LEU A 158 -7.57 5.32 -20.20
N ILE A 159 -6.62 4.40 -20.41
CA ILE A 159 -6.80 2.98 -20.05
C ILE A 159 -6.94 2.83 -18.53
N GLU A 160 -6.14 3.53 -17.76
CA GLU A 160 -6.21 3.54 -16.29
C GLU A 160 -7.59 4.01 -15.80
N LYS A 161 -8.18 5.01 -16.43
CA LYS A 161 -9.54 5.50 -16.14
C LYS A 161 -10.64 4.55 -16.61
N GLY A 162 -10.29 3.43 -17.24
CA GLY A 162 -11.26 2.43 -17.71
C GLY A 162 -11.89 2.73 -19.06
N HIS A 163 -11.34 3.68 -19.84
CA HIS A 163 -11.85 3.98 -21.18
C HIS A 163 -11.67 2.78 -22.13
N GLY A 164 -12.71 2.50 -22.91
CA GLY A 164 -12.68 1.45 -23.93
C GLY A 164 -11.84 1.86 -25.15
N LYS A 165 -11.39 0.88 -25.95
CA LYS A 165 -10.53 1.10 -27.12
C LYS A 165 -11.15 2.10 -28.12
N GLU A 166 -12.45 1.95 -28.42
CA GLU A 166 -13.17 2.82 -29.34
C GLU A 166 -13.20 4.27 -28.84
N GLN A 167 -13.45 4.46 -27.57
CA GLN A 167 -13.46 5.79 -26.94
C GLN A 167 -12.07 6.44 -27.00
N ILE A 168 -11.00 5.68 -26.72
CA ILE A 168 -9.62 6.19 -26.81
C ILE A 168 -9.27 6.59 -28.25
N CYS A 169 -9.68 5.79 -29.24
CA CYS A 169 -9.46 6.12 -30.65
C CYS A 169 -10.16 7.42 -31.05
N ASN A 170 -11.39 7.62 -30.58
CA ASN A 170 -12.16 8.84 -30.82
C ASN A 170 -11.55 10.06 -30.11
N ASP A 171 -11.21 9.93 -28.82
CA ASP A 171 -10.65 11.01 -28.00
C ASP A 171 -9.31 11.52 -28.54
N LEU A 172 -8.48 10.61 -29.05
CA LEU A 172 -7.14 10.92 -29.56
C LEU A 172 -7.06 11.04 -31.10
N CYS A 173 -8.19 10.88 -31.80
CA CYS A 173 -8.26 10.91 -33.28
C CYS A 173 -7.25 9.95 -33.95
N ILE A 174 -7.10 8.71 -33.43
CA ILE A 174 -6.19 7.70 -33.95
C ILE A 174 -6.91 6.41 -34.36
N SER A 175 -6.32 5.66 -35.30
CA SER A 175 -6.85 4.36 -35.67
C SER A 175 -6.60 3.28 -34.61
N GLU A 176 -7.43 2.21 -34.61
CA GLU A 176 -7.18 1.06 -33.72
C GLU A 176 -5.79 0.43 -33.91
N GLY A 177 -5.29 0.40 -35.16
CA GLY A 177 -3.96 -0.11 -35.44
C GLY A 177 -2.88 0.74 -34.77
N THR A 178 -3.05 2.08 -34.80
CA THR A 178 -2.15 3.02 -34.12
C THR A 178 -2.21 2.85 -32.60
N LEU A 179 -3.41 2.70 -32.04
CA LEU A 179 -3.59 2.44 -30.61
C LEU A 179 -2.89 1.15 -30.18
N LYS A 180 -3.09 0.04 -30.92
CA LYS A 180 -2.41 -1.23 -30.65
C LYS A 180 -0.89 -1.09 -30.67
N LYS A 181 -0.33 -0.31 -31.59
CA LYS A 181 1.11 -0.06 -31.68
C LYS A 181 1.62 0.69 -30.45
N HIS A 182 0.92 1.74 -30.01
CA HIS A 182 1.28 2.48 -28.79
C HIS A 182 1.19 1.59 -27.54
N ILE A 183 0.13 0.80 -27.38
CA ILE A 183 0.01 -0.15 -26.27
C ILE A 183 1.20 -1.14 -26.28
N SER A 184 1.55 -1.70 -27.43
CA SER A 184 2.71 -2.61 -27.56
C SER A 184 4.02 -1.91 -27.13
N ASN A 185 4.20 -0.64 -27.48
CA ASN A 185 5.38 0.13 -27.08
C ASN A 185 5.43 0.38 -25.58
N ILE A 186 4.28 0.71 -24.97
CA ILE A 186 4.16 0.88 -23.52
C ILE A 186 4.56 -0.41 -22.79
N LEU A 187 4.00 -1.55 -23.22
CA LEU A 187 4.32 -2.85 -22.62
C LEU A 187 5.80 -3.21 -22.73
N LYS A 188 6.43 -2.93 -23.88
CA LYS A 188 7.87 -3.15 -24.07
C LYS A 188 8.72 -2.25 -23.16
N LYS A 189 8.33 -0.97 -22.98
CA LYS A 189 9.09 -0.02 -22.15
C LYS A 189 9.07 -0.40 -20.67
N PHE A 190 7.99 -1.02 -20.21
CA PHE A 190 7.84 -1.49 -18.83
C PHE A 190 8.18 -2.98 -18.63
N ASP A 191 8.53 -3.68 -19.72
CA ASP A 191 8.83 -5.11 -19.72
C ASP A 191 7.72 -5.96 -19.06
N VAL A 192 6.46 -5.70 -19.44
CA VAL A 192 5.27 -6.37 -18.90
C VAL A 192 4.39 -6.96 -19.99
N GLY A 193 3.58 -7.96 -19.61
CA GLY A 193 2.71 -8.68 -20.54
C GLY A 193 1.34 -8.03 -20.79
N SER A 194 0.91 -7.09 -19.92
CA SER A 194 -0.41 -6.48 -20.02
C SER A 194 -0.46 -5.05 -19.50
N MET A 195 -1.42 -4.26 -20.00
CA MET A 195 -1.67 -2.89 -19.47
C MET A 195 -2.09 -2.89 -18.01
N LYS A 196 -2.80 -3.93 -17.56
CA LYS A 196 -3.16 -4.09 -16.14
C LYS A 196 -1.91 -4.24 -15.27
N GLU A 197 -0.93 -4.97 -15.75
CA GLU A 197 0.37 -5.14 -15.09
C GLU A 197 1.20 -3.85 -15.11
N ALA A 198 1.25 -3.14 -16.25
CA ALA A 198 1.90 -1.83 -16.36
C ALA A 198 1.31 -0.82 -15.36
N ILE A 199 -0.02 -0.76 -15.26
CA ILE A 199 -0.71 0.13 -14.30
C ILE A 199 -0.37 -0.27 -12.86
N ARG A 200 -0.36 -1.57 -12.55
CA ARG A 200 0.02 -2.06 -11.22
C ARG A 200 1.46 -1.68 -10.86
N MET A 201 2.39 -1.85 -11.80
CA MET A 201 3.80 -1.53 -11.61
C MET A 201 4.01 -0.04 -11.33
N ILE A 202 3.41 0.84 -12.13
CA ILE A 202 3.54 2.31 -11.97
C ILE A 202 2.91 2.78 -10.65
N LYS A 203 1.74 2.26 -10.29
CA LYS A 203 1.10 2.58 -9.00
C LYS A 203 1.77 1.92 -7.79
N GLY A 204 2.98 1.41 -7.96
CA GLY A 204 3.63 0.65 -6.91
C GLY A 204 2.92 -0.67 -6.59
N GLN A 205 2.10 -1.19 -7.52
CA GLN A 205 1.35 -2.44 -7.40
C GLN A 205 2.11 -3.61 -8.05
N GLY A 206 3.45 -3.59 -7.99
CA GLY A 206 4.33 -4.58 -8.60
C GLY A 206 4.03 -6.02 -8.19
N VAL A 207 4.44 -6.92 -9.08
CA VAL A 207 4.29 -8.38 -9.09
C VAL A 207 4.58 -9.02 -7.75
#